data_d6b52fc0308d5060e9cfef62ed9c89e5
#
_entry.id   d6b52fc0308d5060e9cfef62ed9c89e5
#
_cell.length_a   1.000
_cell.length_b   1.000
_cell.length_c   1.000
_cell.angle_alpha   90.00
_cell.angle_beta   90.00
_cell.angle_gamma   90.00
#
_symmetry.space_group_name_H-M   'P 1'
#
loop_
_entity.id
_entity.type
_entity.pdbx_description
1 polymer ?
#
loop_
_entity_poly.entity_id
_entity_poly.type
_entity_poly.pdbx_seq_one_letter_code
_entity_poly.pdbx_strand_id
1 'polypeptide(L)'
;LLTFKPDKIFQNTITLGSVSGNFSYENVLKEVNQKLNFLEGINDLEVKLDIDGPSDFQIKELWETKNLKKSLWSKSFIDLQNDVTTKDLRQAVTEGFNRIEHLKRFTTNSMGTDQGKISSINALGIVSKILKKDISEVGTTTYRPPYAPLNFSAIAGRSTYEFYDPVRKTPIHAWHIKHNAVFYLSIETKSRSISPLGV
;
A
#
# COMPACT_ATOMS: atom_id res chain seq x y z
N LEU A 1 0.19 -11.38 15.29
CA LEU A 1 1.43 -10.65 15.01
C LEU A 1 1.98 -11.13 13.68
N LEU A 2 2.27 -10.20 12.77
CA LEU A 2 2.96 -10.50 11.53
C LEU A 2 4.45 -10.72 11.88
N THR A 3 4.83 -11.97 12.10
CA THR A 3 6.23 -12.33 12.26
C THR A 3 6.78 -12.75 10.91
N PHE A 4 7.88 -12.16 10.53
CA PHE A 4 8.59 -12.52 9.31
C PHE A 4 9.60 -13.62 9.65
N LYS A 5 9.49 -14.79 9.00
CA LYS A 5 10.47 -15.89 9.13
C LYS A 5 11.24 -16.01 7.81
N PRO A 6 12.28 -15.21 7.61
CA PRO A 6 13.05 -15.22 6.37
C PRO A 6 13.87 -16.48 6.16
N ASP A 7 14.12 -17.26 7.21
CA ASP A 7 14.89 -18.52 7.14
C ASP A 7 14.32 -19.50 6.08
N LYS A 8 13.06 -19.34 5.72
CA LYS A 8 12.43 -20.10 4.63
C LYS A 8 12.58 -19.50 3.23
N ILE A 9 12.91 -18.20 3.15
CA ILE A 9 12.91 -17.42 1.92
C ILE A 9 14.33 -17.01 1.53
N PHE A 10 15.17 -16.67 2.51
CA PHE A 10 16.52 -16.18 2.30
C PHE A 10 17.53 -17.00 3.12
N GLN A 11 18.27 -17.87 2.45
CA GLN A 11 19.25 -18.75 3.11
C GLN A 11 20.35 -18.03 3.89
N ASN A 12 20.62 -16.76 3.55
CA ASN A 12 21.72 -15.97 4.14
C ASN A 12 21.21 -14.79 4.99
N THR A 13 19.96 -14.84 5.45
CA THR A 13 19.38 -13.74 6.24
C THR A 13 19.03 -14.22 7.63
N ILE A 14 19.57 -13.57 8.64
CA ILE A 14 19.28 -13.80 10.06
C ILE A 14 18.37 -12.68 10.55
N THR A 15 17.23 -13.01 11.13
CA THR A 15 16.33 -12.04 11.76
C THR A 15 16.38 -12.17 13.27
N LEU A 16 16.32 -11.06 13.98
CA LEU A 16 16.45 -10.95 15.42
C LEU A 16 15.40 -9.98 15.97
N GLY A 17 15.03 -10.20 17.24
CA GLY A 17 14.20 -9.29 17.98
C GLY A 17 12.75 -9.23 17.53
N SER A 18 12.17 -8.03 17.46
CA SER A 18 10.76 -7.83 17.18
C SER A 18 10.29 -8.38 15.82
N VAL A 19 11.17 -8.46 14.84
CA VAL A 19 10.89 -9.04 13.51
C VAL A 19 10.67 -10.55 13.60
N SER A 20 11.41 -11.22 14.48
CA SER A 20 11.24 -12.66 14.76
C SER A 20 10.14 -12.95 15.80
N GLY A 21 9.51 -11.91 16.34
CA GLY A 21 8.45 -12.02 17.34
C GLY A 21 8.93 -11.99 18.80
N ASN A 22 10.22 -11.70 19.03
CA ASN A 22 10.78 -11.53 20.35
C ASN A 22 10.77 -10.07 20.76
N PHE A 23 10.02 -9.75 21.82
CA PHE A 23 9.85 -8.38 22.33
C PHE A 23 10.50 -8.19 23.71
N SER A 24 10.90 -9.26 24.38
CA SER A 24 11.64 -9.23 25.63
C SER A 24 13.12 -9.03 25.37
N TYR A 25 13.77 -8.11 26.05
CA TYR A 25 15.22 -7.86 25.93
C TYR A 25 16.05 -9.11 26.21
N GLU A 26 15.69 -9.88 27.23
CA GLU A 26 16.39 -11.11 27.58
C GLU A 26 16.31 -12.16 26.47
N ASN A 27 15.11 -12.31 25.87
CA ASN A 27 14.90 -13.25 24.78
C ASN A 27 15.66 -12.82 23.52
N VAL A 28 15.68 -11.52 23.23
CA VAL A 28 16.47 -10.97 22.12
C VAL A 28 17.95 -11.23 22.31
N LEU A 29 18.48 -11.00 23.52
CA LEU A 29 19.89 -11.28 23.82
C LEU A 29 20.23 -12.76 23.69
N LYS A 30 19.38 -13.65 24.18
CA LYS A 30 19.56 -15.11 23.99
C LYS A 30 19.58 -15.49 22.53
N GLU A 31 18.65 -14.91 21.74
CA GLU A 31 18.58 -15.14 20.31
C GLU A 31 19.82 -14.61 19.57
N VAL A 32 20.30 -13.41 19.95
CA VAL A 32 21.54 -12.84 19.41
C VAL A 32 22.72 -13.77 19.69
N ASN A 33 22.93 -14.16 20.95
CA ASN A 33 24.05 -15.01 21.36
C ASN A 33 24.01 -16.39 20.68
N GLN A 34 22.80 -16.98 20.51
CA GLN A 34 22.65 -18.25 19.79
C GLN A 34 22.99 -18.14 18.31
N LYS A 35 22.61 -17.02 17.67
CA LYS A 35 22.83 -16.84 16.22
C LYS A 35 24.21 -16.31 15.90
N LEU A 36 24.84 -15.56 16.79
CA LEU A 36 26.25 -15.16 16.64
C LEU A 36 27.21 -16.35 16.61
N ASN A 37 26.97 -17.38 17.44
CA ASN A 37 27.74 -18.60 17.42
C ASN A 37 27.65 -19.40 16.12
N PHE A 38 26.67 -19.09 15.28
CA PHE A 38 26.48 -19.69 13.95
C PHE A 38 27.28 -18.97 12.86
N LEU A 39 27.76 -17.75 13.10
CA LEU A 39 28.59 -17.01 12.17
C LEU A 39 30.03 -17.45 12.31
N GLU A 40 30.60 -18.04 11.27
CA GLU A 40 32.00 -18.49 11.23
C GLU A 40 32.95 -17.33 11.59
N GLY A 41 33.79 -17.54 12.61
CA GLY A 41 34.81 -16.59 13.04
C GLY A 41 34.44 -15.67 14.21
N ILE A 42 33.23 -15.76 14.76
CA ILE A 42 32.82 -15.02 15.96
C ILE A 42 32.59 -16.04 17.09
N ASN A 43 33.65 -16.72 17.49
CA ASN A 43 33.62 -17.59 18.67
C ASN A 43 33.86 -16.71 19.90
N ASP A 44 33.06 -16.91 20.95
CA ASP A 44 33.18 -16.29 22.28
C ASP A 44 32.72 -14.81 22.40
N LEU A 45 31.91 -14.28 21.51
CA LEU A 45 31.30 -12.98 21.74
C LEU A 45 29.99 -13.15 22.53
N GLU A 46 30.06 -13.05 23.84
CA GLU A 46 28.88 -12.98 24.68
C GLU A 46 28.48 -11.52 24.88
N VAL A 47 27.37 -11.10 24.28
CA VAL A 47 26.83 -9.76 24.50
C VAL A 47 26.09 -9.75 25.83
N LYS A 48 26.62 -9.00 26.80
CA LYS A 48 25.96 -8.71 28.07
C LYS A 48 25.55 -7.26 28.09
N LEU A 49 24.26 -7.02 28.20
CA LEU A 49 23.71 -5.68 28.39
C LEU A 49 23.01 -5.64 29.74
N ASP A 50 23.44 -4.70 30.59
CA ASP A 50 22.70 -4.38 31.80
C ASP A 50 21.58 -3.41 31.42
N ILE A 51 20.37 -3.93 31.33
CA ILE A 51 19.19 -3.17 30.86
C ILE A 51 18.21 -3.07 32.01
N ASP A 52 18.14 -1.88 32.61
CA ASP A 52 17.07 -1.49 33.52
C ASP A 52 15.79 -1.22 32.74
N GLY A 53 14.92 -2.18 32.65
CA GLY A 53 13.65 -2.03 31.98
C GLY A 53 12.69 -3.20 32.22
N PRO A 54 11.41 -3.07 31.86
CA PRO A 54 10.46 -4.18 31.99
C PRO A 54 10.95 -5.35 31.14
N SER A 55 11.24 -6.45 31.80
CA SER A 55 11.82 -7.66 31.18
C SER A 55 10.87 -8.36 30.22
N ASP A 56 9.57 -8.06 30.31
CA ASP A 56 8.57 -8.74 29.48
C ASP A 56 7.39 -7.80 29.16
N PHE A 57 7.21 -7.50 27.89
CA PHE A 57 6.03 -6.81 27.41
C PHE A 57 5.44 -7.53 26.21
N GLN A 58 4.14 -7.64 26.17
CA GLN A 58 3.41 -8.24 25.07
C GLN A 58 2.73 -7.15 24.25
N ILE A 59 3.03 -7.10 22.97
CA ILE A 59 2.30 -6.26 22.03
C ILE A 59 1.01 -6.99 21.68
N LYS A 60 -0.12 -6.38 22.07
CA LYS A 60 -1.45 -6.86 21.66
C LYS A 60 -1.88 -6.14 20.40
N GLU A 61 -2.37 -6.93 19.45
CA GLU A 61 -2.92 -6.39 18.21
C GLU A 61 -4.23 -5.64 18.46
N LEU A 62 -4.36 -4.47 17.88
CA LEU A 62 -5.59 -3.68 17.88
C LEU A 62 -5.94 -3.32 16.43
N TRP A 63 -6.71 -4.18 15.77
CA TRP A 63 -7.13 -3.97 14.38
C TRP A 63 -8.35 -3.07 14.26
N GLU A 64 -9.21 -3.05 15.28
CA GLU A 64 -10.45 -2.29 15.29
C GLU A 64 -10.70 -1.75 16.68
N THR A 65 -10.99 -0.45 16.79
CA THR A 65 -11.41 0.15 18.04
C THR A 65 -12.86 -0.26 18.34
N LYS A 66 -13.08 -0.81 19.53
CA LYS A 66 -14.44 -1.09 19.98
C LYS A 66 -15.11 0.24 20.31
N ASN A 67 -16.19 0.54 19.61
CA ASN A 67 -17.00 1.70 19.93
C ASN A 67 -17.61 1.54 21.33
N LEU A 68 -17.13 2.34 22.26
CA LEU A 68 -17.66 2.40 23.64
C LEU A 68 -19.09 2.94 23.68
N LYS A 69 -19.48 3.71 22.68
CA LYS A 69 -20.86 4.22 22.50
C LYS A 69 -21.38 3.73 21.15
N LYS A 70 -22.51 3.04 21.15
CA LYS A 70 -23.27 2.69 19.95
C LYS A 70 -23.90 3.95 19.34
N SER A 71 -23.07 4.86 18.84
CA SER A 71 -23.56 6.00 18.07
C SER A 71 -23.77 5.56 16.63
N LEU A 72 -24.92 5.88 16.07
CA LEU A 72 -25.25 5.65 14.64
C LEU A 72 -24.24 6.32 13.69
N TRP A 73 -23.48 7.29 14.17
CA TRP A 73 -22.52 8.09 13.42
C TRP A 73 -21.06 7.62 13.57
N SER A 74 -20.80 6.64 14.45
CA SER A 74 -19.44 6.15 14.63
C SER A 74 -19.07 5.17 13.51
N LYS A 75 -18.19 5.59 12.62
CA LYS A 75 -17.60 4.77 11.56
C LYS A 75 -16.17 4.45 11.95
N SER A 76 -15.76 3.18 11.80
CA SER A 76 -14.35 2.76 11.87
C SER A 76 -13.79 2.71 10.47
N PHE A 77 -13.11 3.77 10.07
CA PHE A 77 -12.44 3.84 8.78
C PHE A 77 -11.16 2.99 8.79
N ILE A 78 -10.93 2.32 7.69
CA ILE A 78 -9.73 1.51 7.43
C ILE A 78 -8.92 2.16 6.31
N ASP A 79 -9.58 2.49 5.23
CA ASP A 79 -9.00 3.19 4.08
C ASP A 79 -9.58 4.60 4.04
N LEU A 80 -8.77 5.58 4.41
CA LEU A 80 -9.17 6.99 4.43
C LEU A 80 -9.17 7.61 3.03
N GLN A 81 -8.49 7.01 2.07
CA GLN A 81 -8.47 7.48 0.70
C GLN A 81 -9.77 7.14 -0.04
N ASN A 82 -10.31 5.96 0.23
CA ASN A 82 -11.51 5.44 -0.43
C ASN A 82 -12.72 5.34 0.52
N ASP A 83 -12.64 5.92 1.71
CA ASP A 83 -13.70 5.92 2.73
C ASP A 83 -14.22 4.52 3.10
N VAL A 84 -13.35 3.49 3.02
CA VAL A 84 -13.73 2.12 3.37
C VAL A 84 -13.73 1.93 4.89
N THR A 85 -14.81 1.34 5.39
CA THR A 85 -15.02 1.07 6.81
C THR A 85 -14.95 -0.42 7.14
N THR A 86 -14.85 -0.75 8.43
CA THR A 86 -14.95 -2.14 8.91
C THR A 86 -16.28 -2.78 8.54
N LYS A 87 -17.35 -1.99 8.43
CA LYS A 87 -18.66 -2.46 7.98
C LYS A 87 -18.64 -2.96 6.54
N ASP A 88 -17.95 -2.24 5.66
CA ASP A 88 -17.84 -2.61 4.25
C ASP A 88 -17.09 -3.93 4.08
N LEU A 89 -16.02 -4.16 4.87
CA LEU A 89 -15.32 -5.44 4.88
C LEU A 89 -16.22 -6.59 5.36
N ARG A 90 -17.02 -6.35 6.41
CA ARG A 90 -17.97 -7.35 6.92
C ARG A 90 -19.03 -7.68 5.87
N GLN A 91 -19.56 -6.65 5.21
CA GLN A 91 -20.54 -6.81 4.14
C GLN A 91 -19.96 -7.63 2.99
N ALA A 92 -18.75 -7.30 2.55
CA ALA A 92 -18.07 -8.03 1.48
C ALA A 92 -17.96 -9.52 1.79
N VAL A 93 -17.55 -9.87 3.02
CA VAL A 93 -17.46 -11.27 3.45
C VAL A 93 -18.84 -11.93 3.49
N THR A 94 -19.87 -11.21 3.96
CA THR A 94 -21.26 -11.71 3.99
C THR A 94 -21.79 -12.00 2.58
N GLU A 95 -21.38 -11.20 1.61
CA GLU A 95 -21.73 -11.41 0.19
C GLU A 95 -20.87 -12.48 -0.51
N GLY A 96 -19.94 -13.10 0.21
CA GLY A 96 -19.16 -14.24 -0.29
C GLY A 96 -17.77 -13.90 -0.82
N PHE A 97 -17.32 -12.65 -0.73
CA PHE A 97 -15.97 -12.24 -1.15
C PHE A 97 -14.92 -12.63 -0.10
N ASN A 98 -14.62 -13.92 0.01
CA ASN A 98 -13.72 -14.49 1.02
C ASN A 98 -12.23 -14.43 0.63
N ARG A 99 -11.91 -14.11 -0.62
CA ARG A 99 -10.54 -13.91 -1.09
C ARG A 99 -10.19 -12.43 -1.03
N ILE A 100 -9.05 -12.11 -0.43
CA ILE A 100 -8.63 -10.72 -0.19
C ILE A 100 -8.58 -9.87 -1.47
N GLU A 101 -8.17 -10.44 -2.60
CA GLU A 101 -8.14 -9.75 -3.89
C GLU A 101 -9.54 -9.40 -4.42
N HIS A 102 -10.53 -10.25 -4.18
CA HIS A 102 -11.92 -9.96 -4.57
C HIS A 102 -12.53 -8.93 -3.62
N LEU A 103 -12.30 -9.08 -2.32
CA LEU A 103 -12.72 -8.14 -1.30
C LEU A 103 -12.16 -6.75 -1.57
N LYS A 104 -10.88 -6.65 -1.92
CA LYS A 104 -10.22 -5.40 -2.35
C LYS A 104 -10.98 -4.71 -3.47
N ARG A 105 -11.36 -5.43 -4.52
CA ARG A 105 -12.08 -4.86 -5.67
C ARG A 105 -13.51 -4.49 -5.35
N PHE A 106 -14.18 -5.27 -4.51
CA PHE A 106 -15.55 -5.01 -4.10
C PHE A 106 -15.65 -3.75 -3.23
N THR A 107 -14.74 -3.58 -2.29
CA THR A 107 -14.76 -2.46 -1.33
C THR A 107 -13.93 -1.26 -1.77
N THR A 108 -13.12 -1.39 -2.82
CA THR A 108 -12.06 -0.44 -3.19
C THR A 108 -10.94 -0.26 -2.15
N ASN A 109 -10.94 -1.06 -1.09
CA ASN A 109 -9.88 -1.03 -0.08
C ASN A 109 -8.51 -1.31 -0.70
N SER A 110 -7.51 -0.54 -0.35
CA SER A 110 -6.14 -0.73 -0.85
C SER A 110 -5.98 -0.48 -2.35
N MET A 111 -6.85 0.30 -2.96
CA MET A 111 -6.77 0.73 -4.35
C MET A 111 -6.31 2.18 -4.46
N GLY A 112 -6.11 2.64 -5.70
CA GLY A 112 -5.71 4.02 -5.98
C GLY A 112 -4.22 4.30 -5.73
N THR A 113 -3.87 5.55 -5.51
CA THR A 113 -2.46 6.02 -5.42
C THR A 113 -1.71 5.49 -4.20
N ASP A 114 -2.41 5.24 -3.10
CA ASP A 114 -1.83 4.67 -1.88
C ASP A 114 -1.47 3.19 -2.04
N GLN A 115 -2.16 2.44 -2.89
CA GLN A 115 -1.97 0.99 -3.07
C GLN A 115 -2.04 0.21 -1.76
N GLY A 116 -2.78 0.72 -0.78
CA GLY A 116 -2.99 0.06 0.50
C GLY A 116 -1.81 0.09 1.47
N LYS A 117 -0.84 0.97 1.28
CA LYS A 117 0.32 1.09 2.19
C LYS A 117 -0.10 1.37 3.62
N ILE A 118 -1.20 2.11 3.82
CA ILE A 118 -1.74 2.44 5.15
C ILE A 118 -2.81 1.44 5.58
N SER A 119 -3.71 1.05 4.68
CA SER A 119 -4.95 0.32 5.00
C SER A 119 -4.82 -1.21 4.95
N SER A 120 -3.92 -1.76 4.12
CA SER A 120 -3.89 -3.20 3.84
C SER A 120 -3.70 -4.07 5.08
N ILE A 121 -2.79 -3.73 5.98
CA ILE A 121 -2.51 -4.55 7.17
C ILE A 121 -3.72 -4.57 8.11
N ASN A 122 -4.34 -3.42 8.35
CA ASN A 122 -5.52 -3.34 9.20
C ASN A 122 -6.70 -4.13 8.60
N ALA A 123 -6.90 -4.00 7.29
CA ALA A 123 -7.92 -4.77 6.59
C ALA A 123 -7.67 -6.28 6.70
N LEU A 124 -6.44 -6.75 6.52
CA LEU A 124 -6.07 -8.15 6.68
C LEU A 124 -6.36 -8.66 8.08
N GLY A 125 -5.96 -7.91 9.12
CA GLY A 125 -6.22 -8.28 10.51
C GLY A 125 -7.70 -8.39 10.83
N ILE A 126 -8.53 -7.49 10.29
CA ILE A 126 -9.98 -7.53 10.48
C ILE A 126 -10.61 -8.69 9.71
N VAL A 127 -10.24 -8.89 8.45
CA VAL A 127 -10.75 -9.99 7.62
C VAL A 127 -10.36 -11.35 8.20
N SER A 128 -9.14 -11.49 8.72
CA SER A 128 -8.69 -12.70 9.41
C SER A 128 -9.60 -13.05 10.59
N LYS A 129 -9.97 -12.06 11.40
CA LYS A 129 -10.92 -12.23 12.52
C LYS A 129 -12.34 -12.59 12.07
N ILE A 130 -12.81 -11.99 10.97
CA ILE A 130 -14.15 -12.29 10.43
C ILE A 130 -14.19 -13.72 9.88
N LEU A 131 -13.18 -14.12 9.12
CA LEU A 131 -13.08 -15.44 8.51
C LEU A 131 -12.61 -16.53 9.47
N LYS A 132 -12.15 -16.16 10.68
CA LYS A 132 -11.53 -17.07 11.66
C LYS A 132 -10.36 -17.85 11.07
N LYS A 133 -9.50 -17.15 10.32
CA LYS A 133 -8.30 -17.68 9.68
C LYS A 133 -7.08 -16.89 10.13
N ASP A 134 -5.92 -17.48 10.05
CA ASP A 134 -4.68 -16.75 10.27
C ASP A 134 -4.45 -15.73 9.17
N ILE A 135 -3.77 -14.62 9.50
CA ILE A 135 -3.44 -13.55 8.52
C ILE A 135 -2.65 -14.12 7.34
N SER A 136 -1.77 -15.09 7.61
CA SER A 136 -1.00 -15.79 6.57
C SER A 136 -1.87 -16.59 5.59
N GLU A 137 -3.01 -17.10 6.04
CA GLU A 137 -3.97 -17.85 5.22
C GLU A 137 -4.87 -16.92 4.40
N VAL A 138 -5.19 -15.73 4.95
CA VAL A 138 -5.93 -14.70 4.21
C VAL A 138 -5.10 -14.19 3.04
N GLY A 139 -3.78 -14.09 3.23
CA GLY A 139 -2.82 -13.64 2.24
C GLY A 139 -2.76 -12.13 2.11
N THR A 140 -1.98 -11.65 1.16
CA THR A 140 -1.77 -10.23 0.91
C THR A 140 -2.35 -9.80 -0.43
N THR A 141 -2.68 -8.53 -0.56
CA THR A 141 -3.12 -7.95 -1.83
C THR A 141 -1.93 -7.70 -2.77
N THR A 142 -2.17 -7.83 -4.06
CA THR A 142 -1.18 -7.54 -5.10
C THR A 142 -1.15 -6.05 -5.41
N TYR A 143 0.04 -5.48 -5.47
CA TYR A 143 0.24 -4.10 -5.90
C TYR A 143 0.24 -4.00 -7.43
N ARG A 144 -0.16 -2.83 -7.94
CA ARG A 144 -0.10 -2.50 -9.37
C ARG A 144 0.92 -1.39 -9.61
N PRO A 145 1.63 -1.41 -10.75
CA PRO A 145 2.49 -0.29 -11.14
C PRO A 145 1.66 0.98 -11.41
N PRO A 146 2.18 2.17 -11.07
CA PRO A 146 3.40 2.39 -10.28
C PRO A 146 3.13 2.25 -8.78
N TYR A 147 3.93 1.46 -8.08
CA TYR A 147 3.83 1.32 -6.62
C TYR A 147 4.34 2.57 -5.89
N ALA A 148 5.42 3.15 -6.36
CA ALA A 148 5.90 4.45 -5.92
C ALA A 148 5.38 5.55 -6.86
N PRO A 149 5.01 6.74 -6.34
CA PRO A 149 4.61 7.86 -7.18
C PRO A 149 5.71 8.19 -8.19
N LEU A 150 5.31 8.37 -9.45
CA LEU A 150 6.21 8.75 -10.54
C LEU A 150 5.89 10.16 -10.99
N ASN A 151 6.93 10.92 -11.29
CA ASN A 151 6.77 12.21 -11.94
C ASN A 151 6.36 12.02 -13.40
N PHE A 152 5.56 12.93 -13.94
CA PHE A 152 5.19 12.93 -15.35
C PHE A 152 6.41 12.95 -16.27
N SER A 153 7.49 13.61 -15.87
CA SER A 153 8.75 13.62 -16.62
C SER A 153 9.35 12.22 -16.82
N ALA A 154 9.17 11.32 -15.86
CA ALA A 154 9.66 9.94 -15.99
C ALA A 154 8.84 9.12 -17.00
N ILE A 155 7.56 9.48 -17.19
CA ILE A 155 6.63 8.78 -18.08
C ILE A 155 6.62 9.41 -19.47
N ALA A 156 6.91 10.70 -19.58
CA ALA A 156 6.80 11.48 -20.82
C ALA A 156 7.71 10.96 -21.95
N GLY A 157 8.83 10.31 -21.63
CA GLY A 157 9.77 9.79 -22.62
C GLY A 157 10.26 10.91 -23.54
N ARG A 158 9.96 10.81 -24.84
CA ARG A 158 10.32 11.83 -25.84
C ARG A 158 9.32 13.00 -25.89
N SER A 159 8.17 12.86 -25.24
CA SER A 159 7.11 13.90 -25.19
C SER A 159 7.44 14.92 -24.12
N THR A 160 8.47 15.73 -24.35
CA THR A 160 8.93 16.79 -23.43
C THR A 160 8.79 18.15 -24.08
N TYR A 161 8.76 19.22 -23.27
CA TYR A 161 8.60 20.61 -23.70
C TYR A 161 7.36 20.79 -24.61
N GLU A 162 7.54 21.29 -25.80
CA GLU A 162 6.47 21.50 -26.78
C GLU A 162 5.74 20.22 -27.24
N PHE A 163 6.41 19.06 -27.12
CA PHE A 163 5.82 17.77 -27.45
C PHE A 163 5.02 17.12 -26.30
N TYR A 164 5.09 17.70 -25.09
CA TYR A 164 4.37 17.17 -23.95
C TYR A 164 2.86 17.30 -24.09
N ASP A 165 2.41 18.44 -24.62
CA ASP A 165 1.00 18.72 -24.89
C ASP A 165 0.87 19.44 -26.25
N PRO A 166 1.14 18.69 -27.35
CA PRO A 166 1.19 19.29 -28.69
C PRO A 166 -0.19 19.77 -29.15
N VAL A 167 -0.23 20.99 -29.62
CA VAL A 167 -1.41 21.52 -30.29
C VAL A 167 -1.54 20.88 -31.66
N ARG A 168 -2.53 20.03 -31.85
CA ARG A 168 -2.80 19.40 -33.16
C ARG A 168 -3.48 20.39 -34.09
N LYS A 169 -3.02 20.44 -35.31
CA LYS A 169 -3.52 21.34 -36.35
C LYS A 169 -4.02 20.53 -37.52
N THR A 170 -5.08 20.99 -38.16
CA THR A 170 -5.56 20.39 -39.42
C THR A 170 -4.56 20.67 -40.56
N PRO A 171 -4.55 19.86 -41.63
CA PRO A 171 -3.68 20.11 -42.78
C PRO A 171 -3.93 21.50 -43.44
N ILE A 172 -5.15 22.03 -43.37
CA ILE A 172 -5.49 23.34 -43.93
C ILE A 172 -5.41 24.49 -42.93
N HIS A 173 -4.79 24.24 -41.74
CA HIS A 173 -4.68 25.27 -40.68
C HIS A 173 -4.02 26.57 -41.16
N ALA A 174 -2.97 26.49 -41.96
CA ALA A 174 -2.29 27.66 -42.50
C ALA A 174 -3.21 28.47 -43.44
N TRP A 175 -4.06 27.83 -44.21
CA TRP A 175 -5.05 28.49 -45.06
C TRP A 175 -6.06 29.26 -44.20
N HIS A 176 -6.59 28.64 -43.14
CA HIS A 176 -7.51 29.30 -42.23
C HIS A 176 -6.89 30.54 -41.55
N ILE A 177 -5.63 30.47 -41.11
CA ILE A 177 -4.94 31.64 -40.59
C ILE A 177 -4.89 32.77 -41.63
N LYS A 178 -4.54 32.44 -42.87
CA LYS A 178 -4.42 33.43 -43.95
C LYS A 178 -5.77 34.10 -44.26
N HIS A 179 -6.89 33.42 -43.98
CA HIS A 179 -8.24 33.93 -44.19
C HIS A 179 -8.92 34.46 -42.92
N ASN A 180 -8.09 34.80 -41.89
CA ASN A 180 -8.56 35.40 -40.62
C ASN A 180 -9.62 34.57 -39.90
N ALA A 181 -9.54 33.24 -39.95
CA ALA A 181 -10.45 32.36 -39.21
C ALA A 181 -10.23 32.53 -37.68
N VAL A 182 -11.31 32.47 -36.95
CA VAL A 182 -11.29 32.48 -35.50
C VAL A 182 -11.18 31.03 -35.01
N PHE A 183 -10.21 30.79 -34.10
CA PHE A 183 -9.96 29.46 -33.58
C PHE A 183 -10.37 29.38 -32.12
N TYR A 184 -10.86 28.22 -31.73
CA TYR A 184 -11.06 27.86 -30.35
C TYR A 184 -10.33 26.54 -30.01
N LEU A 185 -9.95 26.41 -28.76
CA LEU A 185 -9.31 25.21 -28.25
C LEU A 185 -10.39 24.23 -27.78
N SER A 186 -10.56 23.11 -28.46
CA SER A 186 -11.44 22.04 -28.01
C SER A 186 -10.69 21.08 -27.10
N ILE A 187 -11.29 20.79 -25.92
CA ILE A 187 -10.71 19.90 -24.89
C ILE A 187 -11.41 18.52 -24.90
N GLU A 188 -12.38 18.31 -25.79
CA GLU A 188 -13.24 17.11 -25.78
C GLU A 188 -12.53 15.80 -26.10
N THR A 189 -11.35 15.83 -26.62
CA THR A 189 -10.51 14.64 -26.82
C THR A 189 -9.22 14.80 -26.06
N LYS A 190 -8.57 13.69 -25.67
CA LYS A 190 -7.27 13.67 -24.96
C LYS A 190 -6.13 14.42 -25.69
N SER A 191 -6.44 15.21 -26.67
CA SER A 191 -5.53 16.05 -27.43
C SER A 191 -6.17 17.40 -27.69
N ARG A 192 -5.45 18.46 -27.38
CA ARG A 192 -5.87 19.81 -27.77
C ARG A 192 -5.93 19.92 -29.28
N SER A 193 -7.07 20.26 -29.82
CA SER A 193 -7.24 20.54 -31.23
C SER A 193 -7.72 21.98 -31.43
N ILE A 194 -7.22 22.63 -32.45
CA ILE A 194 -7.66 23.96 -32.87
C ILE A 194 -8.60 23.75 -34.03
N SER A 195 -9.85 24.14 -33.87
CA SER A 195 -10.86 24.08 -34.95
C SER A 195 -11.31 25.53 -35.28
N PRO A 196 -11.52 25.83 -36.56
CA PRO A 196 -12.10 27.12 -36.92
C PRO A 196 -13.54 27.18 -36.41
N LEU A 197 -13.95 28.31 -35.87
CA LEU A 197 -15.34 28.59 -35.64
C LEU A 197 -16.02 28.67 -37.04
N GLY A 198 -17.03 27.84 -37.26
CA GLY A 198 -17.82 27.92 -38.50
C GLY A 198 -18.39 29.33 -38.65
N VAL A 199 -18.19 29.91 -39.83
CA VAL A 199 -18.82 31.15 -40.25
C VAL A 199 -20.27 30.86 -40.64
#